data_40ead9ad2bd9dbe9383358153ea54964
#
_entry.id   40ead9ad2bd9dbe9383358153ea54964
#
_cell.length_a   1.000
_cell.length_b   1.000
_cell.length_c   1.000
_cell.angle_alpha   90.00
_cell.angle_beta   90.00
_cell.angle_gamma   90.00
#
_symmetry.space_group_name_H-M   'P 1'
#
loop_
_entity.id
_entity.type
_entity.pdbx_description
1 polymer ?
#
loop_
_entity_poly.entity_id
_entity_poly.type
_entity_poly.pdbx_seq_one_letter_code
_entity_poly.pdbx_strand_id
1 'polypeptide(L)'
;IMPDSLNGVELTTDVLKNVKRSMLIADRSFTYQIDPLFESEPERLGVTLPDDLFRIGKNGIEFIDCETGEIRKEKSERFEEAMRATGFEAPASGIYGIPSVIKRWDSGYFITDRNGRLFHLKMVKGAPFCRKIETGFDVKNIRCHTDEEIFCHLFDTENNLYVLTTDYSLHRLPVEIPSGRCFMTSNSFFRTYKTTEKDSSILFVLDPSFRFVARYAEKIDHYNDTPEAGWERRLFSFSTMKTPGYAHFIPLFNPIRDFWPVNAICLLAWIVSKLYRRRSLTRPENIGDAIVILLSGLYGLIAVWIFPNRK
;
A
#
# COMPACT_ATOMS: atom_id res chain seq x y z
N ILE A 1 -30.17 -13.36 -15.45
CA ILE A 1 -30.76 -12.06 -15.82
C ILE A 1 -30.46 -11.14 -14.66
N MET A 2 -29.85 -10.00 -14.94
CA MET A 2 -29.52 -9.00 -13.94
C MET A 2 -30.81 -8.20 -13.62
N PRO A 3 -31.13 -7.92 -12.38
CA PRO A 3 -32.30 -7.12 -12.04
C PRO A 3 -32.11 -5.67 -12.54
N ASP A 4 -33.21 -4.98 -12.82
CA ASP A 4 -33.16 -3.59 -13.28
C ASP A 4 -32.79 -2.60 -12.16
N SER A 5 -33.00 -2.98 -10.91
CA SER A 5 -32.63 -2.19 -9.73
C SER A 5 -32.18 -3.07 -8.56
N LEU A 6 -31.33 -2.51 -7.69
CA LEU A 6 -30.89 -3.10 -6.43
C LEU A 6 -30.99 -2.07 -5.30
N ASN A 7 -31.68 -2.41 -4.22
CA ASN A 7 -31.90 -1.52 -3.07
C ASN A 7 -32.49 -0.14 -3.46
N GLY A 8 -33.37 -0.10 -4.48
CA GLY A 8 -33.98 1.14 -4.97
C GLY A 8 -33.10 1.97 -5.92
N VAL A 9 -31.90 1.52 -6.22
CA VAL A 9 -31.00 2.17 -7.19
C VAL A 9 -31.08 1.44 -8.53
N GLU A 10 -31.37 2.17 -9.61
CA GLU A 10 -31.39 1.64 -10.96
C GLU A 10 -29.99 1.19 -11.38
N LEU A 11 -29.87 -0.02 -11.95
CA LEU A 11 -28.60 -0.61 -12.37
C LEU A 11 -28.21 -0.12 -13.77
N THR A 12 -27.75 1.12 -13.85
CA THR A 12 -27.16 1.64 -15.08
C THR A 12 -25.68 1.24 -15.22
N THR A 13 -25.17 1.29 -16.44
CA THR A 13 -23.74 1.02 -16.71
C THR A 13 -22.83 1.95 -15.90
N ASP A 14 -23.21 3.18 -15.70
CA ASP A 14 -22.43 4.17 -14.95
C ASP A 14 -22.40 3.86 -13.46
N VAL A 15 -23.53 3.44 -12.88
CA VAL A 15 -23.62 2.99 -11.48
C VAL A 15 -22.74 1.77 -11.26
N LEU A 16 -22.74 0.80 -12.19
CA LEU A 16 -21.95 -0.42 -12.09
C LEU A 16 -20.44 -0.17 -12.28
N LYS A 17 -20.07 0.81 -13.10
CA LYS A 17 -18.66 1.18 -13.36
C LYS A 17 -18.09 2.12 -12.29
N ASN A 18 -18.93 2.79 -11.51
CA ASN A 18 -18.50 3.71 -10.46
C ASN A 18 -17.94 2.95 -9.23
N VAL A 19 -16.77 2.37 -9.40
CA VAL A 19 -16.07 1.65 -8.34
C VAL A 19 -14.82 2.43 -7.94
N LYS A 20 -14.81 2.91 -6.71
CA LYS A 20 -13.66 3.61 -6.11
C LYS A 20 -12.84 2.62 -5.31
N ARG A 21 -11.50 2.73 -5.39
CA ARG A 21 -10.56 1.85 -4.70
C ARG A 21 -9.47 2.66 -4.02
N SER A 22 -9.11 2.29 -2.80
CA SER A 22 -8.03 2.95 -2.06
C SER A 22 -7.34 1.96 -1.14
N MET A 23 -6.02 2.13 -1.00
CA MET A 23 -5.25 1.47 0.07
C MET A 23 -5.20 2.42 1.27
N LEU A 24 -5.65 1.94 2.41
CA LEU A 24 -5.62 2.63 3.69
C LEU A 24 -4.48 2.04 4.53
N ILE A 25 -3.60 2.88 5.06
CA ILE A 25 -2.43 2.46 5.82
C ILE A 25 -2.36 3.31 7.09
N ALA A 26 -2.31 2.66 8.25
CA ALA A 26 -2.21 3.33 9.54
C ALA A 26 -0.81 3.90 9.81
N ASP A 27 0.24 3.18 9.37
CA ASP A 27 1.63 3.58 9.58
C ASP A 27 2.18 4.29 8.35
N ARG A 28 2.29 5.61 8.44
CA ARG A 28 2.99 6.43 7.45
C ARG A 28 3.91 7.38 8.18
N SER A 29 5.18 7.39 7.81
CA SER A 29 6.11 8.42 8.30
C SER A 29 5.75 9.76 7.70
N PHE A 30 5.60 10.77 8.55
CA PHE A 30 5.50 12.15 8.11
C PHE A 30 6.86 12.62 7.64
N THR A 31 6.89 13.18 6.43
CA THR A 31 8.07 13.87 5.89
C THR A 31 7.67 15.31 5.65
N TYR A 32 8.49 16.25 6.10
CA TYR A 32 8.28 17.67 5.78
C TYR A 32 8.26 17.83 4.27
N GLN A 33 7.13 18.32 3.75
CA GLN A 33 6.90 18.49 2.32
C GLN A 33 6.68 19.95 2.01
N ILE A 34 6.92 20.30 0.75
CA ILE A 34 6.48 21.54 0.14
C ILE A 34 5.41 21.12 -0.86
N ASP A 35 4.19 21.57 -0.66
CA ASP A 35 3.02 21.13 -1.41
C ASP A 35 2.28 22.29 -2.08
N PRO A 36 1.63 22.08 -3.24
CA PRO A 36 0.76 23.09 -3.84
C PRO A 36 -0.57 23.18 -3.08
N LEU A 37 -1.00 24.36 -2.68
CA LEU A 37 -2.35 24.60 -2.18
C LEU A 37 -3.24 25.08 -3.33
N PHE A 38 -4.09 24.20 -3.81
CA PHE A 38 -4.96 24.50 -4.94
C PHE A 38 -6.18 25.33 -4.52
N GLU A 39 -6.78 26.02 -5.52
CA GLU A 39 -8.11 26.60 -5.36
C GLU A 39 -9.16 25.49 -5.24
N SER A 40 -9.94 25.51 -4.14
CA SER A 40 -10.96 24.49 -3.88
C SER A 40 -12.24 24.69 -4.68
N GLU A 41 -12.52 25.92 -5.09
CA GLU A 41 -13.66 26.29 -5.94
C GLU A 41 -13.17 26.95 -7.23
N PRO A 42 -12.53 26.19 -8.13
CA PRO A 42 -11.97 26.76 -9.34
C PRO A 42 -13.06 27.30 -10.28
N GLU A 43 -12.83 28.45 -10.89
CA GLU A 43 -13.74 29.05 -11.88
C GLU A 43 -13.86 28.22 -13.17
N ARG A 44 -12.92 27.30 -13.42
CA ARG A 44 -12.84 26.44 -14.59
C ARG A 44 -13.01 24.99 -14.21
N LEU A 45 -13.30 24.13 -15.18
CA LEU A 45 -13.32 22.69 -15.00
C LEU A 45 -11.91 22.17 -14.68
N GLY A 46 -11.70 21.76 -13.42
CA GLY A 46 -10.44 21.24 -12.91
C GLY A 46 -9.57 22.29 -12.21
N VAL A 47 -8.64 21.79 -11.42
CA VAL A 47 -7.66 22.59 -10.66
C VAL A 47 -6.46 22.95 -11.53
N THR A 48 -5.92 24.14 -11.33
CA THR A 48 -4.67 24.62 -11.96
C THR A 48 -3.54 24.57 -10.96
N LEU A 49 -2.33 24.26 -11.42
CA LEU A 49 -1.14 24.32 -10.56
C LEU A 49 -0.92 25.77 -10.13
N PRO A 50 -0.79 26.05 -8.82
CA PRO A 50 -0.48 27.40 -8.36
C PRO A 50 0.97 27.77 -8.64
N ASP A 51 1.23 29.09 -8.67
CA ASP A 51 2.59 29.64 -8.87
C ASP A 51 3.43 29.59 -7.59
N ASP A 52 2.86 29.09 -6.50
CA ASP A 52 3.52 28.97 -5.21
C ASP A 52 3.24 27.62 -4.54
N LEU A 53 4.16 27.22 -3.67
CA LEU A 53 4.07 26.04 -2.84
C LEU A 53 4.08 26.45 -1.37
N PHE A 54 3.39 25.72 -0.52
CA PHE A 54 3.39 26.02 0.90
C PHE A 54 4.17 24.98 1.71
N ARG A 55 4.67 25.43 2.85
CA ARG A 55 5.19 24.60 3.93
C ARG A 55 4.71 25.13 5.27
N ILE A 56 4.65 24.25 6.29
CA ILE A 56 4.31 24.64 7.65
C ILE A 56 5.46 24.26 8.57
N GLY A 57 6.25 25.25 8.94
CA GLY A 57 7.40 25.10 9.81
C GLY A 57 7.14 25.62 11.23
N LYS A 58 8.22 25.84 11.99
CA LYS A 58 8.15 26.35 13.37
C LYS A 58 7.55 27.76 13.47
N ASN A 59 7.70 28.55 12.41
CA ASN A 59 7.23 29.93 12.33
C ASN A 59 5.81 30.04 11.76
N GLY A 60 5.16 28.93 11.41
CA GLY A 60 3.84 28.89 10.80
C GLY A 60 3.89 28.50 9.34
N ILE A 61 2.86 28.90 8.58
CA ILE A 61 2.73 28.61 7.15
C ILE A 61 3.48 29.66 6.32
N GLU A 62 4.24 29.19 5.33
CA GLU A 62 4.95 30.02 4.36
C GLU A 62 4.62 29.57 2.95
N PHE A 63 4.28 30.53 2.08
CA PHE A 63 4.11 30.29 0.64
C PHE A 63 5.38 30.74 -0.08
N ILE A 64 5.93 29.87 -0.90
CA ILE A 64 7.20 30.08 -1.63
C ILE A 64 6.85 30.19 -3.11
N ASP A 65 7.21 31.28 -3.71
CA ASP A 65 7.07 31.53 -5.14
C ASP A 65 7.92 30.54 -5.93
N CYS A 66 7.35 29.87 -6.95
CA CYS A 66 8.02 28.82 -7.71
C CYS A 66 9.12 29.36 -8.66
N GLU A 67 9.01 30.63 -9.10
CA GLU A 67 9.97 31.23 -10.04
C GLU A 67 11.14 31.87 -9.30
N THR A 68 10.85 32.61 -8.23
CA THR A 68 11.86 33.38 -7.51
C THR A 68 12.45 32.69 -6.31
N GLY A 69 11.73 31.70 -5.75
CA GLY A 69 12.08 31.06 -4.49
C GLY A 69 11.86 31.93 -3.25
N GLU A 70 11.27 33.11 -3.41
CA GLU A 70 11.02 34.06 -2.33
C GLU A 70 9.69 33.72 -1.60
N ILE A 71 9.60 34.12 -0.31
CA ILE A 71 8.39 33.95 0.48
C ILE A 71 7.39 35.02 0.10
N ARG A 72 6.18 34.63 -0.30
CA ARG A 72 5.02 35.52 -0.51
C ARG A 72 4.44 35.95 0.84
N LYS A 73 5.01 37.02 1.41
CA LYS A 73 4.73 37.46 2.80
C LYS A 73 3.26 37.71 3.06
N GLU A 74 2.60 38.54 2.22
CA GLU A 74 1.20 38.91 2.38
C GLU A 74 0.28 37.67 2.40
N LYS A 75 0.49 36.72 1.48
CA LYS A 75 -0.29 35.47 1.46
C LYS A 75 -0.02 34.62 2.68
N SER A 76 1.25 34.48 3.08
CA SER A 76 1.67 33.73 4.26
C SER A 76 1.04 34.27 5.53
N GLU A 77 1.09 35.57 5.74
CA GLU A 77 0.51 36.26 6.91
C GLU A 77 -0.99 36.05 6.99
N ARG A 78 -1.73 36.20 5.87
CA ARG A 78 -3.17 35.96 5.82
C ARG A 78 -3.55 34.54 6.21
N PHE A 79 -2.82 33.56 5.71
CA PHE A 79 -3.08 32.15 6.03
C PHE A 79 -2.71 31.81 7.48
N GLU A 80 -1.59 32.35 7.96
CA GLU A 80 -1.14 32.18 9.34
C GLU A 80 -2.16 32.78 10.33
N GLU A 81 -2.69 33.98 10.05
CA GLU A 81 -3.72 34.60 10.86
C GLU A 81 -4.99 33.76 10.92
N ALA A 82 -5.45 33.27 9.77
CA ALA A 82 -6.64 32.38 9.72
C ALA A 82 -6.43 31.08 10.49
N MET A 83 -5.24 30.47 10.41
CA MET A 83 -4.93 29.27 11.18
C MET A 83 -4.86 29.55 12.67
N ARG A 84 -4.23 30.62 13.10
CA ARG A 84 -4.18 31.03 14.53
C ARG A 84 -5.54 31.35 15.10
N ALA A 85 -6.42 31.99 14.32
CA ALA A 85 -7.80 32.29 14.74
C ALA A 85 -8.60 31.03 15.09
N THR A 86 -8.26 29.89 14.50
CA THR A 86 -8.88 28.59 14.82
C THR A 86 -8.16 27.81 15.94
N GLY A 87 -7.08 28.38 16.47
CA GLY A 87 -6.28 27.80 17.55
C GLY A 87 -5.18 26.84 17.07
N PHE A 88 -4.79 26.87 15.80
CA PHE A 88 -3.66 26.08 15.30
C PHE A 88 -2.33 26.54 15.94
N GLU A 89 -1.52 25.59 16.36
CA GLU A 89 -0.20 25.84 16.94
C GLU A 89 0.88 25.15 16.11
N ALA A 90 1.74 25.96 15.47
CA ALA A 90 2.87 25.49 14.68
C ALA A 90 3.97 24.81 15.54
N PRO A 91 4.79 23.89 14.98
CA PRO A 91 4.73 23.40 13.61
C PRO A 91 3.63 22.36 13.39
N ALA A 92 3.35 22.06 12.11
CA ALA A 92 2.54 20.89 11.79
C ALA A 92 3.28 19.60 12.16
N SER A 93 2.57 18.64 12.75
CA SER A 93 3.05 17.28 13.01
C SER A 93 2.67 16.32 11.88
N GLY A 94 1.69 16.69 11.04
CA GLY A 94 1.28 15.96 9.85
C GLY A 94 0.57 16.87 8.86
N ILE A 95 0.81 16.65 7.56
CA ILE A 95 0.14 17.35 6.45
C ILE A 95 -0.35 16.27 5.49
N TYR A 96 -1.67 16.24 5.24
CA TYR A 96 -2.32 15.19 4.47
C TYR A 96 -3.22 15.83 3.41
N GLY A 97 -2.95 15.54 2.15
CA GLY A 97 -3.70 16.04 1.02
C GLY A 97 -3.42 15.24 -0.24
N ILE A 98 -3.92 15.70 -1.37
CA ILE A 98 -3.69 15.09 -2.66
C ILE A 98 -3.05 16.15 -3.58
N PRO A 99 -1.70 16.23 -3.63
CA PRO A 99 -0.97 17.23 -4.41
C PRO A 99 -0.95 16.87 -5.90
N SER A 100 -2.13 16.74 -6.52
CA SER A 100 -2.30 16.34 -7.92
C SER A 100 -3.26 17.28 -8.63
N VAL A 101 -2.94 17.66 -9.86
CA VAL A 101 -3.84 18.42 -10.75
C VAL A 101 -4.89 17.53 -11.43
N ILE A 102 -4.78 16.20 -11.33
CA ILE A 102 -5.73 15.26 -11.93
C ILE A 102 -6.93 15.08 -10.98
N LYS A 103 -7.68 16.16 -10.78
CA LYS A 103 -8.91 16.18 -9.97
C LYS A 103 -9.80 17.34 -10.42
N ARG A 104 -11.13 17.20 -10.23
CA ARG A 104 -12.10 18.22 -10.63
C ARG A 104 -12.10 19.42 -9.68
N TRP A 105 -11.91 19.14 -8.38
CA TRP A 105 -11.85 20.14 -7.29
C TRP A 105 -10.78 19.71 -6.28
N ASP A 106 -10.39 20.63 -5.44
CA ASP A 106 -9.48 20.36 -4.32
C ASP A 106 -10.23 20.39 -3.00
N SER A 107 -10.09 19.32 -2.23
CA SER A 107 -10.61 19.26 -0.87
C SER A 107 -9.69 19.94 0.16
N GLY A 108 -8.56 20.49 -0.25
CA GLY A 108 -7.55 21.05 0.64
C GLY A 108 -6.72 20.01 1.36
N TYR A 109 -6.20 20.42 2.52
CA TYR A 109 -5.30 19.62 3.35
C TYR A 109 -5.86 19.44 4.75
N PHE A 110 -5.71 18.24 5.29
CA PHE A 110 -5.91 17.95 6.69
C PHE A 110 -4.55 18.02 7.39
N ILE A 111 -4.47 18.80 8.46
CA ILE A 111 -3.21 19.13 9.11
C ILE A 111 -3.33 18.84 10.60
N THR A 112 -2.38 18.13 11.16
CA THR A 112 -2.25 18.02 12.61
C THR A 112 -1.23 19.02 13.12
N ASP A 113 -1.57 19.75 14.17
CA ASP A 113 -0.68 20.73 14.79
C ASP A 113 0.35 20.06 15.73
N ARG A 114 1.18 20.86 16.41
CA ARG A 114 2.18 20.38 17.37
C ARG A 114 1.59 19.55 18.54
N ASN A 115 0.32 19.72 18.82
CA ASN A 115 -0.41 19.03 19.90
C ASN A 115 -1.25 17.86 19.36
N GLY A 116 -1.15 17.52 18.06
CA GLY A 116 -1.91 16.45 17.42
C GLY A 116 -3.36 16.81 17.10
N ARG A 117 -3.80 18.05 17.31
CA ARG A 117 -5.15 18.49 16.99
C ARG A 117 -5.33 18.63 15.49
N LEU A 118 -6.48 18.19 14.97
CA LEU A 118 -6.78 18.14 13.55
C LEU A 118 -7.44 19.42 13.04
N PHE A 119 -6.93 19.92 11.91
CA PHE A 119 -7.45 21.08 11.20
C PHE A 119 -7.64 20.78 9.72
N HIS A 120 -8.61 21.40 9.10
CA HIS A 120 -8.83 21.39 7.65
C HIS A 120 -8.45 22.75 7.08
N LEU A 121 -7.43 22.77 6.22
CA LEU A 121 -6.93 23.95 5.52
C LEU A 121 -7.24 23.87 4.04
N LYS A 122 -7.85 24.90 3.46
CA LYS A 122 -8.05 25.03 2.02
C LYS A 122 -8.02 26.49 1.59
N MET A 123 -7.93 26.72 0.30
CA MET A 123 -8.08 28.05 -0.32
C MET A 123 -9.41 28.10 -1.06
N VAL A 124 -10.21 29.11 -0.81
CA VAL A 124 -11.53 29.33 -1.43
C VAL A 124 -11.55 30.74 -2.01
N LYS A 125 -11.59 30.86 -3.32
CA LYS A 125 -11.55 32.16 -4.05
C LYS A 125 -10.38 33.04 -3.60
N GLY A 126 -9.22 32.42 -3.47
CA GLY A 126 -7.98 33.04 -3.04
C GLY A 126 -7.92 33.37 -1.53
N ALA A 127 -8.98 33.14 -0.77
CA ALA A 127 -9.01 33.38 0.68
C ALA A 127 -8.67 32.10 1.48
N PRO A 128 -8.00 32.22 2.64
CA PRO A 128 -7.77 31.10 3.51
C PRO A 128 -9.07 30.63 4.17
N PHE A 129 -9.24 29.32 4.23
CA PHE A 129 -10.24 28.66 5.04
C PHE A 129 -9.52 27.67 5.98
N CYS A 130 -9.69 27.85 7.28
CA CYS A 130 -9.19 26.91 8.27
C CYS A 130 -10.30 26.57 9.25
N ARG A 131 -10.45 25.26 9.57
CA ARG A 131 -11.44 24.78 10.51
C ARG A 131 -10.84 23.71 11.40
N LYS A 132 -10.98 23.84 12.72
CA LYS A 132 -10.65 22.79 13.67
C LYS A 132 -11.67 21.66 13.58
N ILE A 133 -11.18 20.40 13.65
CA ILE A 133 -12.00 19.20 13.66
C ILE A 133 -11.81 18.51 14.99
N GLU A 134 -12.89 18.33 15.72
CA GLU A 134 -12.85 17.61 17.01
C GLU A 134 -12.94 16.10 16.74
N THR A 135 -11.86 15.38 16.98
CA THR A 135 -11.78 13.94 16.73
C THR A 135 -12.13 13.10 17.95
N GLY A 136 -11.85 13.60 19.17
CA GLY A 136 -12.00 12.83 20.40
C GLY A 136 -10.96 11.71 20.59
N PHE A 137 -9.99 11.61 19.69
CA PHE A 137 -8.87 10.66 19.72
C PHE A 137 -7.64 11.25 19.04
N ASP A 138 -6.48 10.66 19.31
CA ASP A 138 -5.21 11.04 18.68
C ASP A 138 -5.12 10.45 17.27
N VAL A 139 -4.97 11.33 16.29
CA VAL A 139 -4.88 10.95 14.88
C VAL A 139 -3.47 10.45 14.57
N LYS A 140 -3.38 9.18 14.15
CA LYS A 140 -2.13 8.54 13.76
C LYS A 140 -1.80 8.77 12.28
N ASN A 141 -2.79 8.59 11.40
CA ASN A 141 -2.63 8.82 9.96
C ASN A 141 -3.96 9.18 9.29
N ILE A 142 -3.87 9.86 8.15
CA ILE A 142 -5.02 10.29 7.34
C ILE A 142 -4.81 9.87 5.88
N ARG A 143 -5.83 9.30 5.28
CA ARG A 143 -5.90 9.05 3.84
C ARG A 143 -6.99 9.87 3.19
N CYS A 144 -6.61 10.92 2.48
CA CYS A 144 -7.53 11.80 1.76
C CYS A 144 -8.05 11.16 0.47
N HIS A 145 -9.26 11.55 0.06
CA HIS A 145 -9.93 11.11 -1.15
C HIS A 145 -10.38 12.31 -1.99
N THR A 146 -10.52 12.10 -3.29
CA THR A 146 -11.24 12.99 -4.21
C THR A 146 -12.65 12.44 -4.38
N ASP A 147 -13.48 12.60 -3.38
CA ASP A 147 -14.81 12.02 -3.29
C ASP A 147 -15.82 13.10 -2.90
N GLU A 148 -17.06 13.02 -3.42
CA GLU A 148 -18.12 13.99 -3.12
C GLU A 148 -18.70 13.80 -1.72
N GLU A 149 -18.59 12.60 -1.15
CA GLU A 149 -19.18 12.25 0.14
C GLU A 149 -18.15 12.16 1.27
N ILE A 150 -16.90 11.81 0.95
CA ILE A 150 -15.87 11.50 1.94
C ILE A 150 -14.63 12.37 1.71
N PHE A 151 -14.24 13.15 2.71
CA PHE A 151 -12.97 13.84 2.71
C PHE A 151 -11.79 12.89 2.89
N CYS A 152 -11.84 12.10 3.96
CA CYS A 152 -10.73 11.23 4.30
C CYS A 152 -11.12 10.08 5.25
N HIS A 153 -10.24 9.07 5.30
CA HIS A 153 -10.23 8.09 6.37
C HIS A 153 -9.12 8.44 7.35
N LEU A 154 -9.39 8.24 8.64
CA LEU A 154 -8.46 8.50 9.72
C LEU A 154 -8.19 7.21 10.50
N PHE A 155 -6.96 7.04 10.92
CA PHE A 155 -6.56 6.00 11.88
C PHE A 155 -6.24 6.66 13.22
N ASP A 156 -6.70 6.06 14.31
CA ASP A 156 -6.20 6.38 15.64
C ASP A 156 -4.95 5.55 16.00
N THR A 157 -4.42 5.76 17.18
CA THR A 157 -3.22 5.07 17.68
C THR A 157 -3.42 3.56 17.88
N GLU A 158 -4.66 3.10 18.00
CA GLU A 158 -5.03 1.69 18.13
C GLU A 158 -5.38 1.03 16.78
N ASN A 159 -5.21 1.74 15.66
CA ASN A 159 -5.61 1.34 14.30
C ASN A 159 -7.13 1.20 14.10
N ASN A 160 -7.94 1.83 14.96
CA ASN A 160 -9.36 1.98 14.63
C ASN A 160 -9.51 2.91 13.44
N LEU A 161 -10.45 2.58 12.56
CA LEU A 161 -10.73 3.33 11.35
C LEU A 161 -11.94 4.22 11.52
N TYR A 162 -11.78 5.47 11.10
CA TYR A 162 -12.83 6.49 11.07
C TYR A 162 -12.97 7.06 9.65
N VAL A 163 -14.13 7.57 9.32
CA VAL A 163 -14.37 8.32 8.09
C VAL A 163 -14.87 9.71 8.44
N LEU A 164 -14.29 10.72 7.82
CA LEU A 164 -14.75 12.10 7.84
C LEU A 164 -15.47 12.41 6.53
N THR A 165 -16.74 12.70 6.62
CA THR A 165 -17.58 13.04 5.48
C THR A 165 -17.48 14.53 5.12
N THR A 166 -17.97 14.91 3.93
CA THR A 166 -17.86 16.30 3.43
C THR A 166 -18.71 17.30 4.19
N ASP A 167 -19.70 16.83 4.96
CA ASP A 167 -20.48 17.62 5.94
C ASP A 167 -19.77 17.74 7.31
N TYR A 168 -18.55 17.22 7.45
CA TYR A 168 -17.75 17.17 8.68
C TYR A 168 -18.30 16.22 9.75
N SER A 169 -19.14 15.26 9.40
CA SER A 169 -19.53 14.20 10.31
C SER A 169 -18.42 13.15 10.41
N LEU A 170 -18.11 12.76 11.63
CA LEU A 170 -17.08 11.76 11.92
C LEU A 170 -17.73 10.46 12.37
N HIS A 171 -17.49 9.38 11.62
CA HIS A 171 -18.03 8.05 11.91
C HIS A 171 -16.93 7.06 12.21
N ARG A 172 -17.02 6.37 13.35
CA ARG A 172 -16.18 5.20 13.62
C ARG A 172 -16.69 4.03 12.80
N LEU A 173 -15.81 3.40 12.02
CA LEU A 173 -16.18 2.23 11.22
C LEU A 173 -16.09 0.95 12.07
N PRO A 174 -17.07 0.03 11.95
CA PRO A 174 -17.04 -1.26 12.64
C PRO A 174 -16.13 -2.25 11.88
N VAL A 175 -14.86 -1.86 11.71
CA VAL A 175 -13.84 -2.60 10.95
C VAL A 175 -12.61 -2.77 11.81
N GLU A 176 -12.17 -4.01 11.97
CA GLU A 176 -10.94 -4.34 12.70
C GLU A 176 -9.78 -4.45 11.71
N ILE A 177 -8.69 -3.69 11.94
CA ILE A 177 -7.52 -3.65 11.07
C ILE A 177 -6.24 -3.84 11.90
N PRO A 178 -5.99 -5.03 12.45
CA PRO A 178 -4.83 -5.29 13.32
C PRO A 178 -3.50 -4.99 12.64
N SER A 179 -3.36 -5.33 11.35
CA SER A 179 -2.15 -5.05 10.55
C SER A 179 -1.95 -3.57 10.22
N GLY A 180 -2.92 -2.71 10.52
CA GLY A 180 -2.90 -1.31 10.12
C GLY A 180 -2.98 -1.09 8.60
N ARG A 181 -3.38 -2.12 7.84
CA ARG A 181 -3.51 -2.06 6.37
C ARG A 181 -4.85 -2.61 5.92
N CYS A 182 -5.54 -1.83 5.10
CA CYS A 182 -6.85 -2.19 4.59
C CYS A 182 -7.01 -1.76 3.14
N PHE A 183 -7.60 -2.61 2.33
CA PHE A 183 -7.98 -2.27 0.96
C PHE A 183 -9.47 -1.96 0.91
N MET A 184 -9.79 -0.70 0.62
CA MET A 184 -11.17 -0.25 0.49
C MET A 184 -11.63 -0.36 -0.97
N THR A 185 -12.84 -0.86 -1.16
CA THR A 185 -13.58 -0.73 -2.42
C THR A 185 -14.97 -0.19 -2.10
N SER A 186 -15.40 0.85 -2.82
CA SER A 186 -16.70 1.48 -2.65
C SER A 186 -17.43 1.54 -3.98
N ASN A 187 -18.73 1.30 -3.96
CA ASN A 187 -19.66 1.53 -5.05
C ASN A 187 -20.95 2.14 -4.51
N SER A 188 -21.95 2.32 -5.36
CA SER A 188 -23.24 2.91 -4.99
C SER A 188 -24.05 2.09 -3.97
N PHE A 189 -23.69 0.82 -3.74
CA PHE A 189 -24.47 -0.08 -2.88
C PHE A 189 -23.76 -0.43 -1.58
N PHE A 190 -22.42 -0.62 -1.65
CA PHE A 190 -21.63 -1.12 -0.54
C PHE A 190 -20.26 -0.45 -0.49
N ARG A 191 -19.75 -0.37 0.73
CA ARG A 191 -18.35 -0.04 1.03
C ARG A 191 -17.71 -1.28 1.64
N THR A 192 -16.69 -1.80 0.99
CA THR A 192 -16.00 -3.01 1.45
C THR A 192 -14.62 -2.67 1.93
N TYR A 193 -14.22 -3.27 3.04
CA TYR A 193 -12.91 -3.10 3.66
C TYR A 193 -12.28 -4.47 3.83
N LYS A 194 -11.22 -4.73 3.07
CA LYS A 194 -10.49 -5.99 3.12
C LYS A 194 -9.18 -5.79 3.87
N THR A 195 -9.02 -6.46 4.99
CA THR A 195 -7.75 -6.57 5.70
C THR A 195 -7.15 -7.96 5.49
N THR A 196 -5.82 -8.03 5.42
CA THR A 196 -5.09 -9.28 5.23
C THR A 196 -4.08 -9.40 6.35
N GLU A 197 -4.26 -10.40 7.16
CA GLU A 197 -3.35 -10.84 8.20
C GLU A 197 -2.45 -11.97 7.67
N LYS A 198 -1.54 -12.46 8.50
CA LYS A 198 -0.62 -13.52 8.09
C LYS A 198 -1.34 -14.75 7.54
N ASP A 199 -2.36 -15.23 8.23
CA ASP A 199 -3.02 -16.50 7.92
C ASP A 199 -4.51 -16.35 7.58
N SER A 200 -5.00 -15.11 7.48
CA SER A 200 -6.41 -14.83 7.20
C SER A 200 -6.63 -13.57 6.39
N SER A 201 -7.68 -13.56 5.59
CA SER A 201 -8.22 -12.41 4.90
C SER A 201 -9.63 -12.16 5.41
N ILE A 202 -9.89 -10.93 5.88
CA ILE A 202 -11.18 -10.55 6.43
C ILE A 202 -11.76 -9.44 5.55
N LEU A 203 -13.00 -9.62 5.13
CA LEU A 203 -13.77 -8.65 4.37
C LEU A 203 -14.94 -8.16 5.22
N PHE A 204 -14.99 -6.87 5.46
CA PHE A 204 -16.11 -6.19 6.07
C PHE A 204 -16.92 -5.49 4.98
N VAL A 205 -18.24 -5.60 5.07
CA VAL A 205 -19.17 -4.96 4.14
C VAL A 205 -20.04 -4.00 4.94
N LEU A 206 -20.05 -2.74 4.53
CA LEU A 206 -20.86 -1.67 5.09
C LEU A 206 -21.83 -1.16 4.02
N ASP A 207 -22.98 -0.62 4.46
CA ASP A 207 -23.89 0.12 3.59
C ASP A 207 -23.32 1.53 3.26
N PRO A 208 -23.94 2.29 2.34
CA PRO A 208 -23.51 3.66 2.03
C PRO A 208 -23.51 4.61 3.24
N SER A 209 -24.30 4.32 4.27
CA SER A 209 -24.36 5.07 5.54
C SER A 209 -23.39 4.57 6.61
N PHE A 210 -22.38 3.77 6.21
CA PHE A 210 -21.34 3.19 7.09
C PHE A 210 -21.85 2.22 8.15
N ARG A 211 -23.09 1.70 8.04
CA ARG A 211 -23.60 0.67 8.94
C ARG A 211 -23.12 -0.71 8.53
N PHE A 212 -22.84 -1.53 9.51
CA PHE A 212 -22.38 -2.91 9.30
C PHE A 212 -23.46 -3.75 8.60
N VAL A 213 -23.06 -4.45 7.55
CA VAL A 213 -23.91 -5.39 6.79
C VAL A 213 -23.44 -6.82 6.98
N ALA A 214 -22.18 -7.11 6.73
CA ALA A 214 -21.64 -8.46 6.78
C ALA A 214 -20.13 -8.47 7.05
N ARG A 215 -19.64 -9.61 7.59
CA ARG A 215 -18.23 -9.94 7.74
C ARG A 215 -17.98 -11.33 7.16
N TYR A 216 -17.01 -11.43 6.31
CA TYR A 216 -16.52 -12.69 5.77
C TYR A 216 -15.04 -12.85 6.13
N ALA A 217 -14.67 -14.02 6.64
CA ALA A 217 -13.29 -14.33 6.95
C ALA A 217 -12.88 -15.62 6.23
N GLU A 218 -11.74 -15.57 5.56
CA GLU A 218 -11.17 -16.68 4.83
C GLU A 218 -9.76 -16.97 5.34
N LYS A 219 -9.43 -18.23 5.54
CA LYS A 219 -8.07 -18.64 5.85
C LYS A 219 -7.23 -18.56 4.59
N ILE A 220 -6.03 -17.99 4.72
CA ILE A 220 -5.07 -17.98 3.63
C ILE A 220 -4.21 -19.23 3.75
N ASP A 221 -4.32 -20.11 2.77
CA ASP A 221 -3.42 -21.25 2.65
C ASP A 221 -2.12 -20.78 1.97
N HIS A 222 -1.03 -20.76 2.74
CA HIS A 222 0.27 -20.43 2.20
C HIS A 222 0.86 -21.65 1.48
N TYR A 223 1.29 -21.44 0.23
CA TYR A 223 1.94 -22.49 -0.56
C TYR A 223 3.09 -23.16 0.20
N ASN A 224 3.86 -22.38 0.98
CA ASN A 224 4.98 -22.87 1.75
C ASN A 224 4.62 -23.89 2.84
N ASP A 225 3.36 -23.93 3.27
CA ASP A 225 2.85 -24.83 4.30
C ASP A 225 2.19 -26.08 3.69
N THR A 226 2.11 -26.16 2.37
CA THR A 226 1.54 -27.31 1.66
C THR A 226 2.54 -28.47 1.60
N PRO A 227 2.05 -29.72 1.52
CA PRO A 227 2.91 -30.89 1.31
C PRO A 227 3.75 -30.78 0.03
N GLU A 228 3.16 -30.21 -1.03
CA GLU A 228 3.81 -30.00 -2.34
C GLU A 228 5.04 -29.10 -2.22
N ALA A 229 4.92 -27.98 -1.53
CA ALA A 229 6.06 -27.09 -1.26
C ALA A 229 7.11 -27.76 -0.38
N GLY A 230 6.68 -28.64 0.53
CA GLY A 230 7.58 -29.47 1.33
C GLY A 230 8.41 -30.41 0.46
N TRP A 231 7.80 -31.06 -0.51
CA TRP A 231 8.51 -31.91 -1.48
C TRP A 231 9.39 -31.10 -2.41
N GLU A 232 8.94 -29.95 -2.90
CA GLU A 232 9.73 -29.06 -3.74
C GLU A 232 11.03 -28.64 -3.05
N ARG A 233 10.96 -28.18 -1.79
CA ARG A 233 12.14 -27.79 -1.01
C ARG A 233 13.12 -28.95 -0.77
N ARG A 234 12.63 -30.19 -0.68
CA ARG A 234 13.48 -31.37 -0.51
C ARG A 234 14.14 -31.84 -1.79
N LEU A 235 13.41 -31.76 -2.91
CA LEU A 235 13.90 -32.23 -4.21
C LEU A 235 14.82 -31.25 -4.89
N PHE A 236 14.62 -29.95 -4.66
CA PHE A 236 15.34 -28.91 -5.39
C PHE A 236 16.08 -27.97 -4.44
N SER A 237 17.35 -27.68 -4.80
CA SER A 237 18.20 -26.76 -4.04
C SER A 237 17.76 -25.30 -4.17
N PHE A 238 17.06 -24.97 -5.24
CA PHE A 238 16.54 -23.62 -5.51
C PHE A 238 15.25 -23.70 -6.31
N SER A 239 14.43 -22.66 -6.12
CA SER A 239 13.25 -22.35 -6.91
C SER A 239 13.45 -21.00 -7.61
N THR A 240 12.61 -20.69 -8.58
CA THR A 240 12.65 -19.40 -9.27
C THR A 240 11.39 -18.61 -9.00
N MET A 241 11.55 -17.34 -8.64
CA MET A 241 10.44 -16.40 -8.51
C MET A 241 10.38 -15.48 -9.73
N LYS A 242 9.22 -15.42 -10.38
CA LYS A 242 8.95 -14.45 -11.44
C LYS A 242 8.47 -13.14 -10.80
N THR A 243 9.21 -12.06 -11.03
CA THR A 243 8.79 -10.73 -10.56
C THR A 243 7.66 -10.21 -11.47
N PRO A 244 6.48 -9.84 -10.92
CA PRO A 244 5.40 -9.26 -11.70
C PRO A 244 5.85 -8.00 -12.45
N GLY A 245 5.58 -7.95 -13.76
CA GLY A 245 5.92 -6.81 -14.62
C GLY A 245 7.33 -6.80 -15.19
N TYR A 246 8.22 -7.72 -14.75
CA TYR A 246 9.58 -7.84 -15.28
C TYR A 246 9.87 -9.29 -15.68
N ALA A 247 10.64 -9.48 -16.77
CA ALA A 247 11.07 -10.80 -17.24
C ALA A 247 12.28 -11.36 -16.46
N HIS A 248 12.45 -10.95 -15.22
CA HIS A 248 13.55 -11.42 -14.37
C HIS A 248 13.12 -12.61 -13.53
N PHE A 249 13.92 -13.66 -13.56
CA PHE A 249 13.80 -14.81 -12.67
C PHE A 249 14.86 -14.69 -11.58
N ILE A 250 14.41 -14.60 -10.33
CA ILE A 250 15.31 -14.53 -9.17
C ILE A 250 15.40 -15.94 -8.58
N PRO A 251 16.58 -16.57 -8.57
CA PRO A 251 16.76 -17.85 -7.90
C PRO A 251 16.66 -17.65 -6.38
N LEU A 252 15.80 -18.41 -5.74
CA LEU A 252 15.68 -18.48 -4.29
C LEU A 252 16.23 -19.81 -3.82
N PHE A 253 17.27 -19.75 -3.00
CA PHE A 253 17.88 -20.96 -2.42
C PHE A 253 17.03 -21.44 -1.23
N ASN A 254 16.70 -22.73 -1.26
CA ASN A 254 16.03 -23.40 -0.16
C ASN A 254 17.00 -23.60 1.02
N PRO A 255 16.51 -23.76 2.27
CA PRO A 255 17.39 -24.08 3.39
C PRO A 255 18.16 -25.37 3.19
N ILE A 256 19.48 -25.36 3.43
CA ILE A 256 20.37 -26.51 3.20
C ILE A 256 19.83 -27.78 3.90
N ARG A 257 19.32 -27.65 5.12
CA ARG A 257 18.76 -28.78 5.89
C ARG A 257 17.64 -29.53 5.17
N ASP A 258 16.94 -28.88 4.23
CA ASP A 258 15.78 -29.45 3.56
C ASP A 258 16.20 -30.25 2.34
N PHE A 259 17.17 -29.81 1.56
CA PHE A 259 17.57 -30.45 0.30
C PHE A 259 18.86 -31.28 0.35
N TRP A 260 19.74 -31.09 1.35
CA TRP A 260 21.01 -31.81 1.40
C TRP A 260 20.90 -33.35 1.35
N PRO A 261 19.85 -34.01 1.95
CA PRO A 261 19.75 -35.47 1.88
C PRO A 261 19.52 -35.98 0.45
N VAL A 262 18.71 -35.25 -0.32
CA VAL A 262 18.44 -35.60 -1.72
C VAL A 262 19.68 -35.34 -2.58
N ASN A 263 20.39 -34.26 -2.33
CA ASN A 263 21.66 -33.97 -3.03
C ASN A 263 22.71 -35.08 -2.76
N ALA A 264 22.78 -35.55 -1.52
CA ALA A 264 23.68 -36.69 -1.17
C ALA A 264 23.24 -37.99 -1.88
N ILE A 265 21.97 -38.29 -1.98
CA ILE A 265 21.41 -39.43 -2.74
C ILE A 265 21.76 -39.28 -4.24
N CYS A 266 21.59 -38.12 -4.82
CA CYS A 266 21.95 -37.83 -6.21
C CYS A 266 23.44 -38.05 -6.46
N LEU A 267 24.30 -37.61 -5.54
CA LEU A 267 25.73 -37.82 -5.61
C LEU A 267 26.07 -39.32 -5.53
N LEU A 268 25.47 -40.07 -4.60
CA LEU A 268 25.63 -41.51 -4.49
C LEU A 268 25.20 -42.25 -5.78
N ALA A 269 24.04 -41.89 -6.32
CA ALA A 269 23.53 -42.45 -7.59
C ALA A 269 24.51 -42.22 -8.74
N TRP A 270 25.12 -41.02 -8.81
CA TRP A 270 26.14 -40.70 -9.79
C TRP A 270 27.39 -41.52 -9.59
N ILE A 271 27.92 -41.69 -8.35
CA ILE A 271 29.05 -42.51 -8.00
C ILE A 271 28.80 -43.95 -8.42
N VAL A 272 27.67 -44.55 -8.04
CA VAL A 272 27.28 -45.92 -8.41
C VAL A 272 27.24 -46.10 -9.94
N SER A 273 26.67 -45.12 -10.65
CA SER A 273 26.63 -45.11 -12.12
C SER A 273 28.05 -45.11 -12.74
N LYS A 274 28.97 -44.33 -12.17
CA LYS A 274 30.40 -44.31 -12.64
C LYS A 274 31.10 -45.65 -12.36
N LEU A 275 30.91 -46.23 -11.16
CA LEU A 275 31.48 -47.53 -10.78
C LEU A 275 30.93 -48.65 -11.67
N TYR A 276 29.62 -48.69 -11.89
CA TYR A 276 29.00 -49.67 -12.78
C TYR A 276 29.55 -49.61 -14.21
N ARG A 277 29.83 -48.43 -14.72
CA ARG A 277 30.43 -48.20 -16.04
C ARG A 277 31.96 -48.36 -16.01
N ARG A 278 32.55 -48.83 -14.91
CA ARG A 278 34.01 -49.01 -14.71
C ARG A 278 34.84 -47.78 -15.04
N ARG A 279 34.31 -46.57 -14.78
CA ARG A 279 34.98 -45.31 -15.02
C ARG A 279 35.70 -44.83 -13.76
N SER A 280 36.90 -44.25 -13.90
CA SER A 280 37.67 -43.71 -12.78
C SER A 280 36.93 -42.53 -12.14
N LEU A 281 36.87 -42.49 -10.80
CA LEU A 281 36.30 -41.38 -10.01
C LEU A 281 37.32 -40.24 -9.78
N THR A 282 38.63 -40.56 -9.91
CA THR A 282 39.74 -39.65 -9.52
C THR A 282 40.12 -38.61 -10.58
N ARG A 283 39.44 -38.57 -11.71
CA ARG A 283 39.70 -37.58 -12.75
C ARG A 283 39.23 -36.18 -12.32
N PRO A 284 40.01 -35.11 -12.60
CA PRO A 284 39.65 -33.76 -12.17
C PRO A 284 38.27 -33.27 -12.68
N GLU A 285 37.87 -33.75 -13.84
CA GLU A 285 36.54 -33.49 -14.44
C GLU A 285 35.39 -34.02 -13.56
N ASN A 286 35.60 -35.15 -12.89
CA ASN A 286 34.63 -35.75 -11.99
C ASN A 286 34.45 -34.95 -10.69
N ILE A 287 35.46 -34.18 -10.28
CA ILE A 287 35.36 -33.31 -9.12
C ILE A 287 34.37 -32.17 -9.42
N GLY A 288 34.46 -31.59 -10.62
CA GLY A 288 33.48 -30.56 -11.07
C GLY A 288 32.06 -31.10 -11.12
N ASP A 289 31.86 -32.29 -11.72
CA ASP A 289 30.55 -32.96 -11.76
C ASP A 289 30.00 -33.21 -10.35
N ALA A 290 30.83 -33.69 -9.43
CA ALA A 290 30.42 -33.93 -8.04
C ALA A 290 30.00 -32.65 -7.30
N ILE A 291 30.76 -31.54 -7.49
CA ILE A 291 30.43 -30.23 -6.92
C ILE A 291 29.10 -29.74 -7.46
N VAL A 292 28.87 -29.81 -8.78
CA VAL A 292 27.61 -29.40 -9.41
C VAL A 292 26.44 -30.20 -8.85
N ILE A 293 26.59 -31.54 -8.71
CA ILE A 293 25.51 -32.37 -8.15
C ILE A 293 25.30 -32.05 -6.67
N LEU A 294 26.36 -31.85 -5.89
CA LEU A 294 26.24 -31.53 -4.47
C LEU A 294 25.51 -30.20 -4.22
N LEU A 295 25.76 -29.20 -5.06
CA LEU A 295 25.17 -27.87 -4.93
C LEU A 295 23.75 -27.79 -5.49
N SER A 296 23.45 -28.47 -6.60
CA SER A 296 22.18 -28.36 -7.32
C SER A 296 21.33 -29.64 -7.34
N GLY A 297 21.77 -30.72 -6.70
CA GLY A 297 21.00 -31.93 -6.49
C GLY A 297 20.54 -32.59 -7.79
N LEU A 298 19.23 -32.76 -7.90
CA LEU A 298 18.58 -33.40 -9.06
C LEU A 298 18.91 -32.66 -10.38
N TYR A 299 18.93 -31.33 -10.35
CA TYR A 299 19.30 -30.53 -11.53
C TYR A 299 20.71 -30.84 -12.00
N GLY A 300 21.69 -30.91 -11.08
CA GLY A 300 23.08 -31.24 -11.37
C GLY A 300 23.22 -32.64 -11.89
N LEU A 301 22.53 -33.63 -11.30
CA LEU A 301 22.52 -35.00 -11.74
C LEU A 301 22.05 -35.14 -13.19
N ILE A 302 20.90 -34.49 -13.51
CA ILE A 302 20.35 -34.49 -14.86
C ILE A 302 21.29 -33.79 -15.83
N ALA A 303 21.85 -32.63 -15.46
CA ALA A 303 22.79 -31.90 -16.31
C ALA A 303 24.02 -32.71 -16.64
N VAL A 304 24.67 -33.38 -15.66
CA VAL A 304 25.83 -34.22 -15.85
C VAL A 304 25.51 -35.47 -16.68
N TRP A 305 24.28 -36.00 -16.64
CA TRP A 305 23.87 -37.13 -17.48
C TRP A 305 23.61 -36.72 -18.92
N ILE A 306 23.03 -35.56 -19.17
CA ILE A 306 22.73 -35.05 -20.52
C ILE A 306 24.02 -34.54 -21.18
N PHE A 307 24.89 -33.88 -20.42
CA PHE A 307 26.12 -33.27 -20.89
C PHE A 307 27.35 -33.93 -20.23
N PRO A 308 27.60 -35.23 -20.47
CA PRO A 308 28.72 -35.89 -19.85
C PRO A 308 30.04 -35.29 -20.37
N ASN A 309 30.95 -34.95 -19.47
CA ASN A 309 32.32 -34.58 -19.84
C ASN A 309 32.94 -35.70 -20.69
N ARG A 310 32.94 -35.52 -22.02
CA ARG A 310 33.57 -36.41 -22.96
C ARG A 310 34.97 -35.86 -23.26
N LYS A 311 35.97 -36.37 -22.57
CA LYS A 311 37.34 -36.45 -23.06
C LYS A 311 37.96 -37.79 -22.69
#